data_2e5168ba377b133dca1a05e7fca52d5e
#
_entry.id   2e5168ba377b133dca1a05e7fca52d5e
#
_cell.length_a   1.000
_cell.length_b   1.000
_cell.length_c   1.000
_cell.angle_alpha   90.00
_cell.angle_beta   90.00
_cell.angle_gamma   90.00
#
_symmetry.space_group_name_H-M   'P 1'
#
loop_
_entity.id
_entity.type
_entity.pdbx_description
1 polymer ?
#
loop_
_entity_poly.entity_id
_entity_poly.type
_entity_poly.pdbx_seq_one_letter_code
_entity_poly.pdbx_strand_id
1 'polypeptide(L)'
;LKRVGFSFDWTRTVDTTDESYYKWTQWIFRKMFDAGLVFRDKTLVNYCPSCKCVLSNEDSQGGKCDICHSEVVQRSKDVWYLRITAYADKLLDGLKHVDYPANIRMQQENWIGRSTGAFVNFTLAGLDESLRIYTTRPDTLFGVTFMVIAPEHPVIDRHADRIANMDEIGAYREECAKKTEFERTQLVKDKTGVRLDGISAINPITGAEIPVYISDYVMMGYGTGAIMAVPAHDERDYDFARKFGIDIIPVIEGGNIEDGAY
;
A
#
# COMPACT_ATOMS: atom_id res chain seq x y z
N LEU A 1 0.42 -42.63 -1.16
CA LEU A 1 1.40 -42.61 -2.27
C LEU A 1 2.00 -43.98 -2.52
N LYS A 2 2.53 -44.72 -1.52
CA LYS A 2 3.08 -46.08 -1.67
C LYS A 2 2.07 -47.03 -2.29
N ARG A 3 0.78 -46.98 -1.91
CA ARG A 3 -0.30 -47.84 -2.47
C ARG A 3 -0.60 -47.52 -3.94
N VAL A 4 -0.25 -46.33 -4.43
CA VAL A 4 -0.42 -45.95 -5.84
C VAL A 4 0.74 -46.41 -6.72
N GLY A 5 1.81 -46.93 -6.09
CA GLY A 5 2.95 -47.50 -6.82
C GLY A 5 3.96 -46.46 -7.33
N PHE A 6 4.03 -45.27 -6.72
CA PHE A 6 5.11 -44.35 -7.09
C PHE A 6 6.50 -44.92 -6.75
N SER A 7 7.42 -44.79 -7.68
CA SER A 7 8.79 -45.30 -7.58
C SER A 7 9.74 -44.29 -6.89
N PHE A 8 9.28 -43.68 -5.78
CA PHE A 8 10.14 -42.83 -4.96
C PHE A 8 11.05 -43.68 -4.06
N ASP A 9 12.22 -43.14 -3.76
CA ASP A 9 13.09 -43.68 -2.71
C ASP A 9 12.58 -43.28 -1.35
N TRP A 10 11.75 -44.12 -0.73
CA TRP A 10 11.10 -43.89 0.55
C TRP A 10 12.06 -43.90 1.75
N THR A 11 13.35 -44.23 1.55
CA THR A 11 14.39 -44.12 2.56
C THR A 11 14.90 -42.68 2.70
N ARG A 12 14.62 -41.84 1.72
CA ARG A 12 15.04 -40.41 1.66
C ARG A 12 13.87 -39.48 1.92
N THR A 13 13.07 -39.78 2.93
CA THR A 13 11.95 -38.94 3.35
C THR A 13 12.46 -37.71 4.13
N VAL A 14 11.90 -36.57 3.86
CA VAL A 14 12.18 -35.32 4.60
C VAL A 14 10.90 -34.87 5.32
N ASP A 15 11.00 -34.67 6.62
CA ASP A 15 9.97 -34.04 7.43
C ASP A 15 10.47 -32.68 7.92
N THR A 16 9.81 -31.60 7.49
CA THR A 16 10.23 -30.23 7.82
C THR A 16 9.97 -29.88 9.29
N THR A 17 9.21 -30.71 10.02
CA THR A 17 8.96 -30.56 11.46
C THR A 17 9.98 -31.30 12.33
N ASP A 18 10.84 -32.12 11.71
CA ASP A 18 11.89 -32.86 12.41
C ASP A 18 13.04 -31.91 12.81
N GLU A 19 13.58 -32.11 14.02
CA GLU A 19 14.69 -31.32 14.57
C GLU A 19 15.94 -31.37 13.70
N SER A 20 16.20 -32.52 13.08
CA SER A 20 17.34 -32.71 12.16
C SER A 20 17.21 -31.84 10.91
N TYR A 21 15.98 -31.44 10.54
CA TYR A 21 15.70 -30.58 9.40
C TYR A 21 15.58 -29.10 9.82
N TYR A 22 14.70 -28.74 10.75
CA TYR A 22 14.43 -27.32 11.05
C TYR A 22 15.60 -26.59 11.73
N LYS A 23 16.59 -27.31 12.27
CA LYS A 23 17.84 -26.68 12.74
C LYS A 23 18.50 -25.80 11.68
N TRP A 24 18.36 -26.16 10.39
CA TRP A 24 18.92 -25.38 9.29
C TRP A 24 18.14 -24.08 9.07
N THR A 25 16.84 -24.08 9.23
CA THR A 25 16.01 -22.87 9.21
C THR A 25 16.42 -21.93 10.34
N GLN A 26 16.63 -22.45 11.55
CA GLN A 26 17.12 -21.69 12.70
C GLN A 26 18.55 -21.15 12.46
N TRP A 27 19.42 -21.95 11.84
CA TRP A 27 20.76 -21.53 11.49
C TRP A 27 20.75 -20.40 10.46
N ILE A 28 19.92 -20.46 9.42
CA ILE A 28 19.75 -19.39 8.42
C ILE A 28 19.25 -18.13 9.11
N PHE A 29 18.22 -18.24 9.95
CA PHE A 29 17.71 -17.10 10.71
C PHE A 29 18.78 -16.43 11.53
N ARG A 30 19.57 -17.22 12.26
CA ARG A 30 20.67 -16.69 13.08
C ARG A 30 21.73 -15.99 12.23
N LYS A 31 22.10 -16.54 11.08
CA LYS A 31 23.05 -15.90 10.15
C LYS A 31 22.53 -14.56 9.63
N MET A 32 21.26 -14.48 9.30
CA MET A 32 20.63 -13.22 8.88
C MET A 32 20.55 -12.22 10.03
N PHE A 33 20.26 -12.68 11.24
CA PHE A 33 20.25 -11.85 12.44
C PHE A 33 21.64 -11.27 12.72
N ASP A 34 22.68 -12.10 12.74
CA ASP A 34 24.09 -11.70 12.96
C ASP A 34 24.55 -10.70 11.87
N ALA A 35 24.01 -10.78 10.66
CA ALA A 35 24.27 -9.86 9.55
C ALA A 35 23.41 -8.56 9.60
N GLY A 36 22.57 -8.36 10.62
CA GLY A 36 21.72 -7.18 10.76
C GLY A 36 20.56 -7.13 9.76
N LEU A 37 20.25 -8.26 9.11
CA LEU A 37 19.19 -8.37 8.10
C LEU A 37 17.82 -8.71 8.70
N VAL A 38 17.75 -8.98 9.99
CA VAL A 38 16.52 -9.31 10.72
C VAL A 38 16.33 -8.32 11.85
N PHE A 39 15.12 -7.79 11.98
CA PHE A 39 14.75 -6.86 13.05
C PHE A 39 13.32 -7.11 13.51
N ARG A 40 12.97 -6.59 14.68
CA ARG A 40 11.59 -6.63 15.20
C ARG A 40 10.95 -5.26 15.04
N ASP A 41 9.70 -5.27 14.65
CA ASP A 41 8.87 -4.07 14.59
C ASP A 41 7.40 -4.44 14.84
N LYS A 42 6.57 -3.42 15.11
CA LYS A 42 5.13 -3.59 15.29
C LYS A 42 4.42 -3.47 13.96
N THR A 43 3.48 -4.39 13.73
CA THR A 43 2.58 -4.30 12.58
C THR A 43 1.17 -4.70 12.97
N LEU A 44 0.19 -4.27 12.18
CA LEU A 44 -1.18 -4.75 12.27
C LEU A 44 -1.27 -6.10 11.57
N VAL A 45 -1.87 -7.08 12.24
CA VAL A 45 -2.10 -8.42 11.71
C VAL A 45 -3.57 -8.75 11.79
N ASN A 46 -4.07 -9.53 10.83
CA ASN A 46 -5.39 -10.12 10.90
C ASN A 46 -5.43 -11.14 12.05
N TYR A 47 -6.31 -10.96 12.98
CA TYR A 47 -6.39 -11.82 14.18
C TYR A 47 -7.81 -12.34 14.38
N CYS A 48 -7.94 -13.66 14.51
CA CYS A 48 -9.20 -14.29 14.90
C CYS A 48 -9.27 -14.38 16.43
N PRO A 49 -10.20 -13.66 17.11
CA PRO A 49 -10.33 -13.73 18.56
C PRO A 49 -10.88 -15.07 19.05
N SER A 50 -11.63 -15.79 18.22
CA SER A 50 -12.17 -17.12 18.53
C SER A 50 -11.10 -18.21 18.46
N CYS A 51 -10.39 -18.32 17.33
CA CYS A 51 -9.29 -19.28 17.16
C CYS A 51 -8.00 -18.86 17.88
N LYS A 52 -7.90 -17.57 18.31
CA LYS A 52 -6.73 -16.97 18.96
C LYS A 52 -5.45 -17.07 18.11
N CYS A 53 -5.59 -16.99 16.81
CA CYS A 53 -4.48 -17.08 15.85
C CYS A 53 -4.40 -15.86 14.92
N VAL A 54 -3.20 -15.64 14.37
CA VAL A 54 -2.97 -14.69 13.28
C VAL A 54 -3.34 -15.39 11.98
N LEU A 55 -3.99 -14.66 11.09
CA LEU A 55 -4.44 -15.13 9.78
C LEU A 55 -3.70 -14.42 8.65
N SER A 56 -3.52 -15.11 7.54
CA SER A 56 -3.10 -14.49 6.29
C SER A 56 -4.25 -13.64 5.70
N ASN A 57 -3.96 -12.89 4.65
CA ASN A 57 -5.02 -12.16 3.94
C ASN A 57 -6.00 -13.11 3.27
N GLU A 58 -5.50 -14.25 2.76
CA GLU A 58 -6.31 -15.29 2.13
C GLU A 58 -7.26 -15.95 3.14
N ASP A 59 -6.81 -16.19 4.37
CA ASP A 59 -7.59 -16.85 5.44
C ASP A 59 -8.57 -15.90 6.14
N SER A 60 -8.56 -14.60 5.76
CA SER A 60 -9.39 -13.54 6.36
C SER A 60 -10.26 -12.79 5.36
N GLN A 61 -10.49 -13.38 4.19
CA GLN A 61 -11.31 -12.76 3.13
C GLN A 61 -12.73 -12.44 3.62
N GLY A 62 -13.20 -11.24 3.25
CA GLY A 62 -14.51 -10.74 3.68
C GLY A 62 -14.61 -10.46 5.19
N GLY A 63 -13.46 -10.26 5.87
CA GLY A 63 -13.42 -9.95 7.29
C GLY A 63 -13.78 -11.12 8.20
N LYS A 64 -13.79 -12.36 7.69
CA LYS A 64 -14.14 -13.57 8.44
C LYS A 64 -13.02 -14.61 8.42
N CYS A 65 -12.84 -15.27 9.53
CA CYS A 65 -11.90 -16.39 9.65
C CYS A 65 -12.39 -17.58 8.81
N ASP A 66 -11.55 -18.16 7.96
CA ASP A 66 -11.87 -19.31 7.12
C ASP A 66 -12.14 -20.60 7.93
N ILE A 67 -11.56 -20.70 9.15
CA ILE A 67 -11.71 -21.86 10.03
C ILE A 67 -13.02 -21.83 10.81
N CYS A 68 -13.32 -20.72 11.49
CA CYS A 68 -14.46 -20.64 12.45
C CYS A 68 -15.54 -19.63 12.05
N HIS A 69 -15.35 -18.90 10.94
CA HIS A 69 -16.25 -17.89 10.39
C HIS A 69 -16.57 -16.70 11.33
N SER A 70 -15.83 -16.56 12.45
CA SER A 70 -15.93 -15.40 13.33
C SER A 70 -15.31 -14.17 12.67
N GLU A 71 -15.75 -12.98 13.09
CA GLU A 71 -15.17 -11.72 12.64
C GLU A 71 -13.69 -11.63 12.98
N VAL A 72 -12.91 -11.18 12.01
CA VAL A 72 -11.47 -10.93 12.13
C VAL A 72 -11.25 -9.49 12.55
N VAL A 73 -10.33 -9.27 13.48
CA VAL A 73 -9.96 -7.95 13.97
C VAL A 73 -8.50 -7.64 13.65
N GLN A 74 -8.18 -6.36 13.43
CA GLN A 74 -6.80 -5.91 13.32
C GLN A 74 -6.18 -5.82 14.72
N ARG A 75 -5.00 -6.43 14.92
CA ARG A 75 -4.27 -6.40 16.17
C ARG A 75 -2.82 -6.05 15.97
N SER A 76 -2.32 -5.08 16.73
CA SER A 76 -0.88 -4.76 16.72
C SER A 76 -0.10 -5.89 17.40
N LYS A 77 0.94 -6.38 16.70
CA LYS A 77 1.86 -7.40 17.19
C LYS A 77 3.30 -7.07 16.84
N ASP A 78 4.22 -7.47 17.72
CA ASP A 78 5.65 -7.49 17.41
C ASP A 78 5.93 -8.68 16.49
N VAL A 79 6.49 -8.41 15.32
CA VAL A 79 6.85 -9.43 14.33
C VAL A 79 8.32 -9.28 13.90
N TRP A 80 8.86 -10.34 13.34
CA TRP A 80 10.17 -10.32 12.72
C TRP A 80 10.07 -9.88 11.26
N TYR A 81 10.89 -8.92 10.88
CA TYR A 81 11.03 -8.44 9.52
C TYR A 81 12.41 -8.81 8.94
N LEU A 82 12.44 -9.10 7.65
CA LEU A 82 13.66 -9.27 6.88
C LEU A 82 13.90 -8.01 6.05
N ARG A 83 15.14 -7.46 6.08
CA ARG A 83 15.54 -6.30 5.28
C ARG A 83 15.81 -6.68 3.82
N ILE A 84 14.81 -7.19 3.12
CA ILE A 84 14.95 -7.67 1.73
C ILE A 84 15.39 -6.54 0.79
N THR A 85 14.95 -5.31 1.03
CA THR A 85 15.31 -4.12 0.23
C THR A 85 16.79 -3.74 0.32
N ALA A 86 17.53 -4.21 1.34
CA ALA A 86 18.96 -3.97 1.45
C ALA A 86 19.79 -4.59 0.30
N TYR A 87 19.21 -5.53 -0.42
CA TYR A 87 19.84 -6.21 -1.56
C TYR A 87 19.24 -5.81 -2.92
N ALA A 88 18.26 -4.91 -2.97
CA ALA A 88 17.55 -4.55 -4.20
C ALA A 88 18.52 -4.11 -5.32
N ASP A 89 19.40 -3.13 -5.04
CA ASP A 89 20.38 -2.65 -6.02
C ASP A 89 21.39 -3.75 -6.41
N LYS A 90 21.85 -4.56 -5.44
CA LYS A 90 22.77 -5.67 -5.73
C LYS A 90 22.15 -6.73 -6.61
N LEU A 91 20.85 -6.99 -6.45
CA LEU A 91 20.12 -7.94 -7.30
C LEU A 91 20.01 -7.41 -8.72
N LEU A 92 19.67 -6.12 -8.91
CA LEU A 92 19.64 -5.48 -10.23
C LEU A 92 21.01 -5.49 -10.90
N ASP A 93 22.07 -5.13 -10.18
CA ASP A 93 23.43 -5.18 -10.71
C ASP A 93 23.87 -6.62 -11.05
N GLY A 94 23.46 -7.59 -10.24
CA GLY A 94 23.74 -9.01 -10.46
C GLY A 94 23.18 -9.55 -11.77
N LEU A 95 22.07 -9.00 -12.27
CA LEU A 95 21.48 -9.39 -13.55
C LEU A 95 22.41 -9.13 -14.76
N LYS A 96 23.38 -8.23 -14.60
CA LYS A 96 24.39 -7.96 -15.64
C LYS A 96 25.41 -9.07 -15.80
N HIS A 97 25.55 -9.94 -14.79
CA HIS A 97 26.55 -10.99 -14.70
C HIS A 97 25.99 -12.40 -14.95
N VAL A 98 24.68 -12.51 -15.19
CA VAL A 98 24.01 -13.80 -15.47
C VAL A 98 23.42 -13.81 -16.86
N ASP A 99 23.51 -14.95 -17.53
CA ASP A 99 22.95 -15.14 -18.87
C ASP A 99 21.51 -15.63 -18.77
N TYR A 100 20.62 -14.73 -18.39
CA TYR A 100 19.17 -14.98 -18.35
C TYR A 100 18.50 -14.61 -19.67
N PRO A 101 17.48 -15.37 -20.12
CA PRO A 101 16.59 -14.92 -21.18
C PRO A 101 16.03 -13.53 -20.91
N ALA A 102 15.86 -12.73 -21.96
CA ALA A 102 15.46 -11.32 -21.85
C ALA A 102 14.14 -11.12 -21.08
N ASN A 103 13.16 -12.01 -21.28
CA ASN A 103 11.89 -11.97 -20.56
C ASN A 103 12.05 -12.21 -19.04
N ILE A 104 12.96 -13.11 -18.64
CA ILE A 104 13.23 -13.39 -17.21
C ILE A 104 13.94 -12.20 -16.57
N ARG A 105 14.93 -11.62 -17.27
CA ARG A 105 15.61 -10.40 -16.80
C ARG A 105 14.61 -9.26 -16.57
N MET A 106 13.77 -8.98 -17.57
CA MET A 106 12.76 -7.93 -17.49
C MET A 106 11.76 -8.17 -16.35
N GLN A 107 11.31 -9.42 -16.12
CA GLN A 107 10.44 -9.74 -14.99
C GLN A 107 11.09 -9.45 -13.64
N GLN A 108 12.37 -9.77 -13.46
CA GLN A 108 13.08 -9.50 -12.21
C GLN A 108 13.35 -8.01 -12.01
N GLU A 109 13.72 -7.27 -13.08
CA GLU A 109 13.86 -5.82 -13.04
C GLU A 109 12.55 -5.14 -12.65
N ASN A 110 11.44 -5.52 -13.25
CA ASN A 110 10.11 -4.99 -12.96
C ASN A 110 9.65 -5.36 -11.55
N TRP A 111 9.97 -6.57 -11.06
CA TRP A 111 9.63 -7.00 -9.70
C TRP A 111 10.34 -6.17 -8.63
N ILE A 112 11.62 -5.88 -8.82
CA ILE A 112 12.39 -5.03 -7.90
C ILE A 112 11.89 -3.58 -8.01
N GLY A 113 11.53 -3.13 -9.23
CA GLY A 113 10.81 -1.90 -9.46
C GLY A 113 11.56 -0.65 -8.99
N ARG A 114 12.85 -0.50 -9.35
CA ARG A 114 13.59 0.72 -9.01
C ARG A 114 12.91 1.93 -9.64
N SER A 115 12.40 2.83 -8.82
CA SER A 115 11.79 4.09 -9.25
C SER A 115 12.54 5.29 -8.68
N THR A 116 12.52 6.38 -9.44
CA THR A 116 13.06 7.66 -9.00
C THR A 116 11.91 8.66 -8.95
N GLY A 117 11.86 9.47 -7.91
CA GLY A 117 10.80 10.45 -7.75
C GLY A 117 11.21 11.60 -6.85
N ALA A 118 10.26 12.48 -6.58
CA ALA A 118 10.46 13.66 -5.75
C ALA A 118 9.46 13.72 -4.60
N PHE A 119 9.90 14.29 -3.49
CA PHE A 119 8.99 14.73 -2.44
C PHE A 119 8.48 16.13 -2.76
N VAL A 120 7.19 16.33 -2.61
CA VAL A 120 6.54 17.63 -2.82
C VAL A 120 5.68 17.95 -1.60
N ASN A 121 5.75 19.20 -1.14
CA ASN A 121 4.95 19.68 -0.01
C ASN A 121 3.80 20.55 -0.54
N PHE A 122 2.58 20.19 -0.16
CA PHE A 122 1.38 20.98 -0.40
C PHE A 122 0.98 21.67 0.90
N THR A 123 1.14 22.98 0.98
CA THR A 123 0.76 23.75 2.16
C THR A 123 -0.76 23.73 2.32
N LEU A 124 -1.24 23.51 3.53
CA LEU A 124 -2.68 23.61 3.83
C LEU A 124 -3.07 25.09 3.90
N ALA A 125 -4.16 25.47 3.23
CA ALA A 125 -4.61 26.86 3.16
C ALA A 125 -4.97 27.41 4.54
N GLY A 126 -4.33 28.53 4.91
CA GLY A 126 -4.55 29.17 6.20
C GLY A 126 -4.03 28.43 7.43
N LEU A 127 -3.14 27.46 7.22
CA LEU A 127 -2.50 26.67 8.27
C LEU A 127 -0.97 26.68 8.10
N ASP A 128 -0.23 26.63 9.21
CA ASP A 128 1.23 26.44 9.20
C ASP A 128 1.57 24.94 9.18
N GLU A 129 1.00 24.24 8.20
CA GLU A 129 1.23 22.80 8.00
C GLU A 129 1.18 22.45 6.52
N SER A 130 1.90 21.40 6.13
CA SER A 130 1.95 20.89 4.76
C SER A 130 1.74 19.39 4.71
N LEU A 131 1.03 18.93 3.70
CA LEU A 131 0.97 17.53 3.30
C LEU A 131 2.16 17.23 2.39
N ARG A 132 3.03 16.33 2.83
CA ARG A 132 4.16 15.87 2.04
C ARG A 132 3.77 14.62 1.27
N ILE A 133 3.96 14.63 -0.05
CA ILE A 133 3.74 13.47 -0.92
C ILE A 133 5.05 13.02 -1.57
N TYR A 134 5.06 11.79 -2.06
CA TYR A 134 6.10 11.29 -2.96
C TYR A 134 5.46 10.98 -4.32
N THR A 135 6.08 11.46 -5.40
CA THR A 135 5.62 11.18 -6.76
C THR A 135 6.77 10.78 -7.67
N THR A 136 6.53 9.82 -8.56
CA THR A 136 7.44 9.48 -9.67
C THR A 136 7.19 10.33 -10.92
N ARG A 137 6.10 11.11 -10.93
CA ARG A 137 5.65 11.96 -12.03
C ARG A 137 5.54 13.43 -11.62
N PRO A 138 6.65 14.09 -11.21
CA PRO A 138 6.62 15.51 -10.85
C PRO A 138 6.26 16.43 -12.03
N ASP A 139 6.41 15.95 -13.24
CA ASP A 139 6.00 16.62 -14.49
C ASP A 139 4.49 16.88 -14.57
N THR A 140 3.66 16.09 -13.87
CA THR A 140 2.20 16.24 -13.89
C THR A 140 1.65 17.17 -12.79
N LEU A 141 2.50 17.80 -11.98
CA LEU A 141 2.09 18.68 -10.87
C LEU A 141 1.14 19.82 -11.29
N PHE A 142 1.26 20.30 -12.51
CA PHE A 142 0.37 21.34 -13.07
C PHE A 142 -1.09 20.87 -13.20
N GLY A 143 -1.32 19.55 -13.32
CA GLY A 143 -2.63 18.93 -13.46
C GLY A 143 -3.23 18.41 -12.17
N VAL A 144 -2.62 18.69 -11.01
CA VAL A 144 -3.16 18.28 -9.72
C VAL A 144 -4.38 19.13 -9.37
N THR A 145 -5.53 18.49 -9.25
CA THR A 145 -6.80 19.15 -8.97
C THR A 145 -7.41 18.79 -7.61
N PHE A 146 -6.88 17.77 -6.95
CA PHE A 146 -7.23 17.43 -5.56
C PHE A 146 -6.11 16.63 -4.89
N MET A 147 -6.21 16.49 -3.58
CA MET A 147 -5.38 15.59 -2.80
C MET A 147 -6.20 14.53 -2.11
N VAL A 148 -5.61 13.38 -1.88
CA VAL A 148 -6.21 12.32 -1.08
C VAL A 148 -5.27 11.91 0.03
N ILE A 149 -5.80 11.79 1.24
CA ILE A 149 -5.05 11.29 2.40
C ILE A 149 -5.69 10.02 2.96
N ALA A 150 -4.90 9.25 3.68
CA ALA A 150 -5.39 8.07 4.37
C ALA A 150 -6.44 8.45 5.44
N PRO A 151 -7.48 7.65 5.66
CA PRO A 151 -8.47 7.90 6.72
C PRO A 151 -7.85 8.01 8.12
N GLU A 152 -6.70 7.37 8.33
CA GLU A 152 -5.94 7.38 9.58
C GLU A 152 -4.91 8.53 9.66
N HIS A 153 -4.86 9.43 8.67
CA HIS A 153 -3.83 10.46 8.62
C HIS A 153 -3.97 11.45 9.79
N PRO A 154 -2.87 11.73 10.54
CA PRO A 154 -2.92 12.52 11.78
C PRO A 154 -3.39 13.97 11.60
N VAL A 155 -3.33 14.51 10.38
CA VAL A 155 -3.78 15.89 10.09
C VAL A 155 -5.27 16.07 10.39
N ILE A 156 -6.08 15.01 10.23
CA ILE A 156 -7.52 15.03 10.50
C ILE A 156 -7.78 15.35 11.98
N ASP A 157 -7.11 14.63 12.85
CA ASP A 157 -7.30 14.79 14.30
C ASP A 157 -6.69 16.12 14.81
N ARG A 158 -5.59 16.59 14.20
CA ARG A 158 -4.96 17.87 14.56
C ARG A 158 -5.81 19.09 14.21
N HIS A 159 -6.62 19.00 13.17
CA HIS A 159 -7.46 20.11 12.68
C HIS A 159 -8.94 19.79 12.72
N ALA A 160 -9.34 18.89 13.62
CA ALA A 160 -10.75 18.49 13.79
C ALA A 160 -11.69 19.67 14.06
N ASP A 161 -11.20 20.71 14.72
CA ASP A 161 -11.93 21.95 15.00
C ASP A 161 -12.25 22.81 13.75
N ARG A 162 -11.54 22.60 12.67
CA ARG A 162 -11.72 23.30 11.39
C ARG A 162 -12.52 22.50 10.36
N ILE A 163 -12.71 21.22 10.60
CA ILE A 163 -13.41 20.32 9.69
C ILE A 163 -14.90 20.32 10.03
N ALA A 164 -15.72 20.83 9.12
CA ALA A 164 -17.15 21.03 9.39
C ALA A 164 -17.97 19.72 9.40
N ASN A 165 -17.50 18.69 8.67
CA ASN A 165 -18.19 17.40 8.49
C ASN A 165 -17.52 16.23 9.25
N MET A 166 -17.00 16.47 10.45
CA MET A 166 -16.30 15.45 11.27
C MET A 166 -17.13 14.19 11.55
N ASP A 167 -18.45 14.30 11.66
CA ASP A 167 -19.33 13.14 11.88
C ASP A 167 -19.31 12.19 10.68
N GLU A 168 -19.38 12.73 9.46
CA GLU A 168 -19.28 11.96 8.21
C GLU A 168 -17.90 11.32 8.06
N ILE A 169 -16.85 12.05 8.38
CA ILE A 169 -15.47 11.57 8.39
C ILE A 169 -15.29 10.44 9.40
N GLY A 170 -15.86 10.57 10.59
CA GLY A 170 -15.84 9.57 11.64
C GLY A 170 -16.50 8.26 11.18
N ALA A 171 -17.69 8.33 10.59
CA ALA A 171 -18.40 7.19 10.04
C ALA A 171 -17.61 6.50 8.92
N TYR A 172 -16.99 7.27 8.02
CA TYR A 172 -16.16 6.73 6.94
C TYR A 172 -14.89 6.04 7.48
N ARG A 173 -14.23 6.64 8.49
CA ARG A 173 -13.06 6.03 9.18
C ARG A 173 -13.41 4.70 9.82
N GLU A 174 -14.58 4.60 10.47
CA GLU A 174 -15.06 3.35 11.06
C GLU A 174 -15.34 2.27 10.00
N GLU A 175 -15.87 2.65 8.84
CA GLU A 175 -16.05 1.74 7.72
C GLU A 175 -14.71 1.25 7.18
N CYS A 176 -13.76 2.16 6.96
CA CYS A 176 -12.42 1.83 6.47
C CYS A 176 -11.66 0.92 7.45
N ALA A 177 -11.82 1.12 8.76
CA ALA A 177 -11.16 0.30 9.79
C ALA A 177 -11.61 -1.16 9.80
N LYS A 178 -12.77 -1.47 9.22
CA LYS A 178 -13.28 -2.86 9.08
C LYS A 178 -12.68 -3.58 7.87
N LYS A 179 -12.13 -2.84 6.90
CA LYS A 179 -11.54 -3.38 5.67
C LYS A 179 -10.09 -3.79 5.91
N THR A 180 -9.71 -4.93 5.38
CA THR A 180 -8.30 -5.35 5.32
C THR A 180 -7.54 -4.50 4.28
N GLU A 181 -6.21 -4.46 4.38
CA GLU A 181 -5.35 -3.79 3.38
C GLU A 181 -5.60 -4.33 1.95
N PHE A 182 -5.78 -5.64 1.83
CA PHE A 182 -6.09 -6.28 0.55
C PHE A 182 -7.43 -5.83 -0.03
N GLU A 183 -8.47 -5.74 0.79
CA GLU A 183 -9.77 -5.23 0.37
C GLU A 183 -9.70 -3.77 -0.07
N ARG A 184 -8.93 -2.94 0.64
CA ARG A 184 -8.73 -1.51 0.31
C ARG A 184 -7.98 -1.31 -1.01
N THR A 185 -7.04 -2.20 -1.37
CA THR A 185 -6.14 -2.01 -2.52
C THR A 185 -6.51 -2.81 -3.75
N GLN A 186 -7.06 -4.02 -3.60
CA GLN A 186 -7.25 -4.97 -4.70
C GLN A 186 -8.71 -5.19 -5.10
N LEU A 187 -9.66 -5.09 -4.18
CA LEU A 187 -11.05 -5.48 -4.44
C LEU A 187 -11.99 -4.31 -4.76
N VAL A 188 -11.57 -3.05 -4.53
CA VAL A 188 -12.45 -1.90 -4.68
C VAL A 188 -12.57 -1.48 -6.13
N LYS A 189 -13.72 -1.77 -6.75
CA LYS A 189 -14.10 -1.24 -8.07
C LYS A 189 -14.68 0.17 -7.99
N ASP A 190 -15.42 0.48 -6.91
CA ASP A 190 -16.06 1.78 -6.71
C ASP A 190 -15.19 2.68 -5.83
N LYS A 191 -14.78 3.83 -6.37
CA LYS A 191 -14.02 4.81 -5.60
C LYS A 191 -14.92 5.45 -4.56
N THR A 192 -14.52 5.35 -3.29
CA THR A 192 -15.20 5.99 -2.16
C THR A 192 -14.30 7.03 -1.52
N GLY A 193 -14.87 8.03 -0.92
CA GLY A 193 -14.11 9.08 -0.22
C GLY A 193 -15.03 10.14 0.35
N VAL A 194 -14.50 10.92 1.28
CA VAL A 194 -15.18 12.06 1.90
C VAL A 194 -14.25 13.27 1.81
N ARG A 195 -14.80 14.42 1.42
CA ARG A 195 -14.08 15.67 1.42
C ARG A 195 -13.87 16.17 2.86
N LEU A 196 -12.71 16.77 3.13
CA LEU A 196 -12.48 17.49 4.38
C LEU A 196 -13.02 18.93 4.24
N ASP A 197 -14.25 19.16 4.67
CA ASP A 197 -14.86 20.50 4.56
C ASP A 197 -14.22 21.50 5.53
N GLY A 198 -13.59 22.53 4.97
CA GLY A 198 -12.79 23.51 5.71
C GLY A 198 -11.28 23.29 5.64
N ILE A 199 -10.82 22.22 5.00
CA ILE A 199 -9.40 21.95 4.72
C ILE A 199 -9.18 21.90 3.21
N SER A 200 -8.23 22.68 2.73
CA SER A 200 -7.76 22.67 1.34
C SER A 200 -6.23 22.75 1.31
N ALA A 201 -5.65 22.42 0.20
CA ALA A 201 -4.21 22.48 0.00
C ALA A 201 -3.86 23.41 -1.17
N ILE A 202 -2.68 24.02 -1.12
CA ILE A 202 -2.18 24.89 -2.18
C ILE A 202 -1.26 24.07 -3.08
N ASN A 203 -1.57 24.00 -4.37
CA ASN A 203 -0.67 23.43 -5.36
C ASN A 203 0.59 24.31 -5.44
N PRO A 204 1.78 23.77 -5.13
CA PRO A 204 3.00 24.58 -5.01
C PRO A 204 3.49 25.16 -6.34
N ILE A 205 2.99 24.65 -7.48
CA ILE A 205 3.41 25.09 -8.82
C ILE A 205 2.42 26.14 -9.38
N THR A 206 1.12 25.87 -9.29
CA THR A 206 0.08 26.74 -9.87
C THR A 206 -0.42 27.80 -8.91
N GLY A 207 -0.22 27.61 -7.60
CA GLY A 207 -0.83 28.43 -6.55
C GLY A 207 -2.32 28.18 -6.36
N ALA A 208 -2.91 27.27 -7.10
CA ALA A 208 -4.34 26.96 -6.99
C ALA A 208 -4.65 26.27 -5.66
N GLU A 209 -5.76 26.66 -5.05
CA GLU A 209 -6.33 26.02 -3.89
C GLU A 209 -7.16 24.80 -4.33
N ILE A 210 -6.83 23.62 -3.83
CA ILE A 210 -7.42 22.34 -4.21
C ILE A 210 -8.02 21.64 -3.00
N PRO A 211 -9.13 20.89 -3.16
CA PRO A 211 -9.76 20.16 -2.07
C PRO A 211 -8.91 18.98 -1.62
N VAL A 212 -9.08 18.63 -0.34
CA VAL A 212 -8.48 17.44 0.27
C VAL A 212 -9.58 16.43 0.59
N TYR A 213 -9.40 15.19 0.20
CA TYR A 213 -10.30 14.07 0.48
C TYR A 213 -9.63 13.03 1.36
N ILE A 214 -10.40 12.25 2.07
CA ILE A 214 -9.98 10.95 2.61
C ILE A 214 -10.52 9.85 1.70
N SER A 215 -9.73 8.80 1.49
CA SER A 215 -10.19 7.61 0.77
C SER A 215 -9.47 6.37 1.24
N ASP A 216 -10.17 5.24 1.16
CA ASP A 216 -9.69 3.95 1.64
C ASP A 216 -8.53 3.36 0.82
N TYR A 217 -8.33 3.81 -0.44
CA TYR A 217 -7.21 3.35 -1.27
C TYR A 217 -5.86 3.99 -0.92
N VAL A 218 -5.83 5.04 -0.08
CA VAL A 218 -4.59 5.63 0.44
C VAL A 218 -4.27 5.04 1.80
N MET A 219 -3.01 4.58 1.96
CA MET A 219 -2.57 3.85 3.15
C MET A 219 -1.48 4.60 3.89
N MET A 220 -1.55 4.66 5.23
CA MET A 220 -0.48 5.22 6.06
C MET A 220 0.84 4.44 5.99
N GLY A 221 0.77 3.14 5.75
CA GLY A 221 1.93 2.25 5.62
C GLY A 221 2.68 2.39 4.29
N TYR A 222 2.14 3.14 3.34
CA TYR A 222 2.73 3.34 2.02
C TYR A 222 3.01 4.81 1.75
N GLY A 223 4.28 5.16 1.63
CA GLY A 223 4.71 6.55 1.43
C GLY A 223 4.48 7.44 2.65
N THR A 224 3.77 8.54 2.45
CA THR A 224 3.51 9.55 3.48
C THR A 224 2.06 9.50 4.01
N GLY A 225 1.24 8.60 3.51
CA GLY A 225 -0.20 8.58 3.79
C GLY A 225 -0.98 9.69 3.08
N ALA A 226 -0.35 10.39 2.14
CA ALA A 226 -0.95 11.42 1.31
C ALA A 226 -0.49 11.26 -0.15
N ILE A 227 -1.36 11.54 -1.09
CA ILE A 227 -1.08 11.55 -2.52
C ILE A 227 -1.63 12.81 -3.16
N MET A 228 -1.00 13.28 -4.21
CA MET A 228 -1.57 14.20 -5.17
C MET A 228 -2.38 13.43 -6.21
N ALA A 229 -3.47 13.97 -6.68
CA ALA A 229 -4.31 13.36 -7.70
C ALA A 229 -4.27 14.15 -9.01
N VAL A 230 -4.01 13.41 -10.10
CA VAL A 230 -3.88 13.97 -11.44
C VAL A 230 -4.85 13.26 -12.39
N PRO A 231 -6.12 13.65 -12.40
CA PRO A 231 -7.18 12.90 -13.10
C PRO A 231 -6.95 12.71 -14.61
N ALA A 232 -6.22 13.61 -15.26
CA ALA A 232 -5.94 13.48 -16.68
C ALA A 232 -4.94 12.36 -17.00
N HIS A 233 -4.12 11.92 -16.02
CA HIS A 233 -2.97 11.05 -16.25
C HIS A 233 -2.89 9.85 -15.28
N ASP A 234 -3.96 9.58 -14.52
CA ASP A 234 -4.11 8.38 -13.69
C ASP A 234 -5.58 7.92 -13.70
N GLU A 235 -5.82 6.67 -14.09
CA GLU A 235 -7.19 6.13 -14.22
C GLU A 235 -7.97 6.14 -12.90
N ARG A 236 -7.29 5.91 -11.77
CA ARG A 236 -7.95 5.91 -10.45
C ARG A 236 -8.39 7.32 -10.06
N ASP A 237 -7.55 8.29 -10.34
CA ASP A 237 -7.85 9.69 -10.07
C ASP A 237 -8.93 10.20 -11.03
N TYR A 238 -8.92 9.74 -12.28
CA TYR A 238 -9.96 10.04 -13.28
C TYR A 238 -11.33 9.56 -12.82
N ASP A 239 -11.44 8.29 -12.43
CA ASP A 239 -12.69 7.71 -11.94
C ASP A 239 -13.20 8.46 -10.70
N PHE A 240 -12.29 8.80 -9.78
CA PHE A 240 -12.61 9.58 -8.58
C PHE A 240 -13.12 10.98 -8.96
N ALA A 241 -12.40 11.70 -9.81
CA ALA A 241 -12.76 13.04 -10.24
C ALA A 241 -14.13 13.06 -10.95
N ARG A 242 -14.39 12.09 -11.82
CA ARG A 242 -15.69 11.93 -12.49
C ARG A 242 -16.84 11.72 -11.50
N LYS A 243 -16.61 10.90 -10.48
CA LYS A 243 -17.61 10.60 -9.45
C LYS A 243 -17.93 11.81 -8.57
N PHE A 244 -16.91 12.57 -8.19
CA PHE A 244 -17.04 13.70 -7.26
C PHE A 244 -17.18 15.07 -7.96
N GLY A 245 -17.22 15.11 -9.31
CA GLY A 245 -17.40 16.35 -10.08
C GLY A 245 -16.19 17.29 -9.96
N ILE A 246 -14.98 16.74 -9.87
CA ILE A 246 -13.73 17.51 -9.77
C ILE A 246 -13.18 17.78 -11.18
N ASP A 247 -12.55 18.94 -11.37
CA ASP A 247 -11.96 19.32 -12.64
C ASP A 247 -10.85 18.36 -13.08
N ILE A 248 -10.80 18.09 -14.39
CA ILE A 248 -9.78 17.25 -15.03
C ILE A 248 -8.98 18.13 -15.98
N ILE A 249 -7.70 18.35 -15.68
CA ILE A 249 -6.82 19.27 -16.39
C ILE A 249 -5.71 18.48 -17.09
N PRO A 250 -5.74 18.32 -18.43
CA PRO A 250 -4.66 17.72 -19.18
C PRO A 250 -3.42 18.61 -19.19
N VAL A 251 -2.25 18.03 -18.91
CA VAL A 251 -0.97 18.75 -18.89
C VAL A 251 0.12 18.08 -19.72
N ILE A 252 -0.19 16.92 -20.30
CA ILE A 252 0.67 16.19 -21.24
C ILE A 252 -0.11 16.02 -22.54
N GLU A 253 0.56 16.21 -23.67
CA GLU A 253 -0.02 15.99 -24.99
C GLU A 253 -0.02 14.50 -25.36
N GLY A 254 -0.99 14.05 -26.16
CA GLY A 254 -0.95 12.74 -26.79
C GLY A 254 -2.16 11.84 -26.57
N GLY A 255 -3.14 12.26 -25.78
CA GLY A 255 -4.39 11.53 -25.57
C GLY A 255 -5.63 12.42 -25.65
N ASN A 256 -6.79 11.78 -25.53
CA ASN A 256 -8.08 12.46 -25.46
C ASN A 256 -8.73 12.14 -24.11
N ILE A 257 -8.96 13.16 -23.29
CA ILE A 257 -9.53 13.00 -21.95
C ILE A 257 -10.97 12.44 -21.96
N GLU A 258 -11.68 12.56 -23.09
CA GLU A 258 -13.02 11.98 -23.22
C GLU A 258 -12.99 10.45 -23.26
N ASP A 259 -11.86 9.86 -23.66
CA ASP A 259 -11.64 8.42 -23.73
C ASP A 259 -11.11 7.85 -22.40
N GLY A 260 -10.77 8.70 -21.42
CA GLY A 260 -10.19 8.35 -20.12
C GLY A 260 -8.88 9.07 -19.82
N ALA A 261 -8.22 8.68 -18.73
CA ALA A 261 -6.86 9.15 -18.42
C ALA A 261 -5.83 8.58 -19.40
N TYR A 262 -4.74 9.31 -19.69
CA TYR A 262 -3.70 8.91 -20.64
C TYR A 262 -2.28 9.33 -20.21
#